data_39f3f68bf9f0854a2677b372789f37fe
#
_entry.id   39f3f68bf9f0854a2677b372789f37fe
#
_cell.length_a   1.000
_cell.length_b   1.000
_cell.length_c   1.000
_cell.angle_alpha   90.00
_cell.angle_beta   90.00
_cell.angle_gamma   90.00
#
_symmetry.space_group_name_H-M   'P 1'
#
loop_
_entity.id
_entity.type
_entity.pdbx_description
1 polymer ?
#
loop_
_entity_poly.entity_id
_entity_poly.type
_entity_poly.pdbx_seq_one_letter_code
_entity_poly.pdbx_strand_id
1 'polypeptide(L)'
;DGGMFYIDDLHFPIHDRHEKKFAEQAVSVAFLSDVHLGSKTFLEAQWHKMVRWFNTDPLARTIKYLVLSGDCVDGVGIYPGQDKELLIKDFYKQYSSFAELVELLPDWVECIMLPGNHDAVRPAEPQPTLEPEIQQDYNSTMFVGNPCDFSLDGVRILSYHGKSIDDFVAGLRNVTYKDPVEAMRQMLRRRHLAPQWGGKTPLSPEPEDGLVIREVPDIFVTGHVHGHACVDFRGT
;
A
#
# COMPACT_ATOMS: atom_id res chain seq x y z
N ASP A 1 -37.45 -21.37 9.29
CA ASP A 1 -37.11 -22.22 10.44
C ASP A 1 -35.76 -21.79 10.92
N GLY A 2 -35.67 -21.16 12.10
CA GLY A 2 -34.46 -20.65 12.68
C GLY A 2 -33.53 -21.77 13.17
N GLY A 3 -32.92 -22.48 12.21
CA GLY A 3 -31.91 -23.49 12.51
C GLY A 3 -30.65 -22.86 13.06
N MET A 4 -30.10 -23.37 14.13
CA MET A 4 -28.73 -23.05 14.59
C MET A 4 -27.74 -23.86 13.79
N PHE A 5 -26.67 -23.19 13.34
CA PHE A 5 -25.52 -23.84 12.75
C PHE A 5 -24.46 -24.04 13.85
N TYR A 6 -23.93 -25.23 13.94
CA TYR A 6 -22.79 -25.56 14.79
C TYR A 6 -21.56 -25.66 13.87
N ILE A 7 -20.49 -24.93 14.21
CA ILE A 7 -19.22 -24.99 13.48
C ILE A 7 -18.36 -26.02 14.20
N ASP A 8 -18.11 -27.15 13.56
CA ASP A 8 -17.27 -28.22 14.08
C ASP A 8 -15.79 -27.97 13.81
N ASP A 9 -15.45 -27.32 12.67
CA ASP A 9 -14.07 -27.03 12.29
C ASP A 9 -13.98 -25.81 11.37
N LEU A 10 -12.79 -25.21 11.30
CA LEU A 10 -12.48 -24.06 10.48
C LEU A 10 -11.19 -24.29 9.67
N HIS A 11 -11.35 -24.45 8.37
CA HIS A 11 -10.23 -24.62 7.45
C HIS A 11 -9.91 -23.30 6.75
N PHE A 12 -8.62 -22.92 6.77
CA PHE A 12 -8.12 -21.77 6.04
C PHE A 12 -7.51 -22.19 4.71
N PRO A 13 -7.70 -21.42 3.62
CA PRO A 13 -7.10 -21.70 2.31
C PRO A 13 -5.60 -21.33 2.28
N ILE A 14 -4.89 -21.62 3.34
CA ILE A 14 -3.47 -21.32 3.51
C ILE A 14 -2.62 -22.29 2.67
N HIS A 15 -1.53 -21.78 2.12
CA HIS A 15 -0.48 -22.59 1.50
C HIS A 15 0.52 -23.11 2.55
N ASP A 16 1.14 -24.24 2.31
CA ASP A 16 2.12 -24.82 3.23
C ASP A 16 3.40 -24.00 3.27
N ARG A 17 4.03 -23.83 2.14
CA ARG A 17 5.20 -22.98 1.94
C ARG A 17 5.26 -22.51 0.50
N HIS A 18 5.50 -21.22 0.30
CA HIS A 18 5.73 -20.63 -1.00
C HIS A 18 7.20 -20.79 -1.40
N GLU A 19 7.46 -21.21 -2.63
CA GLU A 19 8.80 -21.20 -3.20
C GLU A 19 9.12 -19.81 -3.70
N LYS A 20 10.09 -19.15 -3.04
CA LYS A 20 10.53 -17.81 -3.42
C LYS A 20 11.08 -17.78 -4.82
N LYS A 21 10.66 -16.81 -5.59
CA LYS A 21 11.28 -16.47 -6.86
C LYS A 21 12.38 -15.45 -6.64
N PHE A 22 13.36 -15.45 -7.50
CA PHE A 22 14.50 -14.53 -7.45
C PHE A 22 14.62 -13.85 -8.81
N ALA A 23 15.04 -12.60 -8.80
CA ALA A 23 15.37 -11.88 -10.01
C ALA A 23 16.63 -12.47 -10.66
N GLU A 24 16.69 -12.50 -11.99
CA GLU A 24 17.87 -12.96 -12.73
C GLU A 24 19.08 -12.05 -12.52
N GLN A 25 18.85 -10.78 -12.25
CA GLN A 25 19.88 -9.79 -11.99
C GLN A 25 19.77 -9.26 -10.56
N ALA A 26 20.90 -8.85 -10.00
CA ALA A 26 20.92 -8.20 -8.69
C ALA A 26 20.26 -6.83 -8.77
N VAL A 27 19.03 -6.73 -8.29
CA VAL A 27 18.22 -5.50 -8.25
C VAL A 27 17.61 -5.34 -6.86
N SER A 28 17.48 -4.10 -6.43
CA SER A 28 16.80 -3.77 -5.17
C SER A 28 15.52 -2.99 -5.46
N VAL A 29 14.53 -3.16 -4.58
CA VAL A 29 13.27 -2.42 -4.57
C VAL A 29 13.15 -1.69 -3.24
N ALA A 30 12.81 -0.40 -3.28
CA ALA A 30 12.44 0.36 -2.10
C ALA A 30 10.92 0.42 -1.98
N PHE A 31 10.40 0.30 -0.75
CA PHE A 31 8.99 0.44 -0.44
C PHE A 31 8.78 1.61 0.51
N LEU A 32 7.82 2.45 0.21
CA LEU A 32 7.44 3.61 1.00
C LEU A 32 5.93 3.79 0.94
N SER A 33 5.32 4.31 2.00
CA SER A 33 3.90 4.66 2.05
C SER A 33 3.68 5.85 2.99
N ASP A 34 2.46 6.34 3.02
CA ASP A 34 2.00 7.30 4.04
C ASP A 34 2.89 8.55 4.12
N VAL A 35 3.19 9.14 2.95
CA VAL A 35 3.99 10.37 2.85
C VAL A 35 3.21 11.57 3.35
N HIS A 36 1.88 11.61 3.09
CA HIS A 36 0.97 12.66 3.51
C HIS A 36 1.46 14.07 3.15
N LEU A 37 1.93 14.27 1.90
CA LEU A 37 2.28 15.60 1.45
C LEU A 37 1.05 16.51 1.52
N GLY A 38 1.22 17.69 2.05
CA GLY A 38 0.14 18.64 2.33
C GLY A 38 -0.21 18.75 3.80
N SER A 39 0.12 17.76 4.61
CA SER A 39 0.01 17.83 6.07
C SER A 39 1.06 18.76 6.68
N LYS A 40 0.73 19.40 7.78
CA LYS A 40 1.69 20.16 8.62
C LYS A 40 2.76 19.28 9.25
N THR A 41 2.50 17.98 9.33
CA THR A 41 3.42 16.99 9.91
C THR A 41 4.26 16.28 8.85
N PHE A 42 4.15 16.66 7.59
CA PHE A 42 4.99 16.11 6.51
C PHE A 42 6.49 16.28 6.84
N LEU A 43 7.24 15.21 6.72
CA LEU A 43 8.65 15.16 7.09
C LEU A 43 9.55 15.56 5.91
N GLU A 44 9.44 16.80 5.44
CA GLU A 44 10.15 17.33 4.27
C GLU A 44 11.68 17.14 4.36
N ALA A 45 12.26 17.42 5.53
CA ALA A 45 13.71 17.24 5.75
C ALA A 45 14.16 15.79 5.57
N GLN A 46 13.35 14.81 5.98
CA GLN A 46 13.59 13.39 5.82
C GLN A 46 13.43 12.96 4.36
N TRP A 47 12.43 13.50 3.65
CA TRP A 47 12.31 13.30 2.20
C TRP A 47 13.59 13.73 1.48
N HIS A 48 14.04 14.95 1.69
CA HIS A 48 15.28 15.45 1.09
C HIS A 48 16.52 14.68 1.52
N LYS A 49 16.56 14.14 2.75
CA LYS A 49 17.63 13.25 3.21
C LYS A 49 17.61 11.93 2.43
N MET A 50 16.43 11.35 2.23
CA MET A 50 16.24 10.15 1.43
C MET A 50 16.69 10.39 -0.04
N VAL A 51 16.23 11.46 -0.66
CA VAL A 51 16.64 11.84 -2.03
C VAL A 51 18.17 11.97 -2.14
N ARG A 52 18.83 12.66 -1.18
CA ARG A 52 20.30 12.74 -1.17
C ARG A 52 20.94 11.36 -1.08
N TRP A 53 20.42 10.48 -0.23
CA TRP A 53 20.91 9.11 -0.10
C TRP A 53 20.76 8.34 -1.42
N PHE A 54 19.61 8.42 -2.09
CA PHE A 54 19.41 7.82 -3.41
C PHE A 54 20.47 8.30 -4.42
N ASN A 55 20.80 9.57 -4.43
CA ASN A 55 21.74 10.18 -5.38
C ASN A 55 23.22 9.92 -5.06
N THR A 56 23.58 9.57 -3.81
CA THR A 56 24.99 9.56 -3.37
C THR A 56 25.49 8.23 -2.84
N ASP A 57 24.61 7.37 -2.31
CA ASP A 57 25.02 6.13 -1.68
C ASP A 57 25.18 5.00 -2.72
N PRO A 58 26.30 4.24 -2.70
CA PRO A 58 26.50 3.13 -3.64
C PRO A 58 25.44 2.04 -3.52
N LEU A 59 24.88 1.78 -2.34
CA LEU A 59 23.80 0.81 -2.15
C LEU A 59 22.53 1.28 -2.85
N ALA A 60 22.20 2.58 -2.78
CA ALA A 60 21.04 3.14 -3.42
C ALA A 60 21.05 2.98 -4.95
N ARG A 61 22.25 2.90 -5.56
CA ARG A 61 22.38 2.64 -7.01
C ARG A 61 21.89 1.26 -7.46
N THR A 62 21.71 0.32 -6.53
CA THR A 62 21.10 -0.99 -6.83
C THR A 62 19.58 -0.92 -6.85
N ILE A 63 18.98 0.16 -6.34
CA ILE A 63 17.53 0.33 -6.29
C ILE A 63 17.06 0.78 -7.67
N LYS A 64 16.33 -0.11 -8.34
CA LYS A 64 15.73 0.13 -9.64
C LYS A 64 14.30 0.65 -9.53
N TYR A 65 13.59 0.23 -8.48
CA TYR A 65 12.18 0.52 -8.29
C TYR A 65 11.91 1.15 -6.92
N LEU A 66 11.02 2.14 -6.88
CA LEU A 66 10.39 2.68 -5.69
C LEU A 66 8.89 2.44 -5.77
N VAL A 67 8.34 1.62 -4.87
CA VAL A 67 6.91 1.37 -4.77
C VAL A 67 6.33 2.25 -3.68
N LEU A 68 5.40 3.12 -4.06
CA LEU A 68 4.66 4.04 -3.19
C LEU A 68 3.28 3.43 -2.90
N SER A 69 3.12 2.86 -1.70
CA SER A 69 1.97 2.01 -1.33
C SER A 69 0.83 2.81 -0.70
N GLY A 70 0.45 3.94 -1.31
CA GLY A 70 -0.70 4.75 -0.93
C GLY A 70 -0.42 5.88 0.06
N ASP A 71 -1.40 6.77 0.22
CA ASP A 71 -1.38 7.98 1.05
C ASP A 71 -0.15 8.85 0.76
N CYS A 72 0.08 9.08 -0.53
CA CYS A 72 1.17 9.94 -1.00
C CYS A 72 0.91 11.42 -0.69
N VAL A 73 -0.35 11.83 -0.74
CA VAL A 73 -0.82 13.14 -0.30
C VAL A 73 -1.74 13.00 0.92
N ASP A 74 -1.92 14.10 1.68
CA ASP A 74 -2.82 14.08 2.83
C ASP A 74 -4.30 14.13 2.43
N GLY A 75 -4.58 14.56 1.19
CA GLY A 75 -5.94 14.75 0.71
C GLY A 75 -6.61 15.99 1.31
N VAL A 76 -7.87 16.19 1.01
CA VAL A 76 -8.68 17.30 1.51
C VAL A 76 -10.09 16.82 1.83
N GLY A 77 -10.54 17.00 3.07
CA GLY A 77 -11.88 16.61 3.51
C GLY A 77 -12.03 15.13 3.84
N ILE A 78 -10.94 14.44 4.14
CA ILE A 78 -10.91 13.02 4.47
C ILE A 78 -11.61 12.77 5.83
N TYR A 79 -11.44 13.67 6.78
CA TYR A 79 -12.09 13.62 8.11
C TYR A 79 -12.45 15.02 8.63
N PRO A 80 -13.41 15.11 9.55
CA PRO A 80 -13.82 16.40 10.10
C PRO A 80 -12.67 17.15 10.78
N GLY A 81 -12.45 18.40 10.38
CA GLY A 81 -11.44 19.28 10.97
C GLY A 81 -10.02 19.15 10.39
N GLN A 82 -9.80 18.27 9.41
CA GLN A 82 -8.52 18.11 8.72
C GLN A 82 -7.97 19.42 8.14
N ASP A 83 -8.84 20.36 7.74
CA ASP A 83 -8.45 21.66 7.20
C ASP A 83 -7.50 22.47 8.11
N LYS A 84 -7.53 22.19 9.41
CA LYS A 84 -6.64 22.81 10.42
C LYS A 84 -5.25 22.16 10.46
N GLU A 85 -5.14 20.96 9.95
CA GLU A 85 -3.91 20.14 9.92
C GLU A 85 -3.19 20.22 8.59
N LEU A 86 -3.85 20.78 7.56
CA LEU A 86 -3.28 20.97 6.24
C LEU A 86 -2.40 22.22 6.15
N LEU A 87 -1.21 22.05 5.59
CA LEU A 87 -0.35 23.13 5.09
C LEU A 87 -0.77 23.53 3.67
N ILE A 88 -1.04 22.53 2.80
CA ILE A 88 -1.52 22.71 1.44
C ILE A 88 -2.99 22.27 1.41
N LYS A 89 -3.89 23.25 1.26
CA LYS A 89 -5.34 23.02 1.29
C LYS A 89 -5.96 22.81 -0.08
N ASP A 90 -5.18 22.94 -1.13
CA ASP A 90 -5.57 22.66 -2.50
C ASP A 90 -5.11 21.26 -2.87
N PHE A 91 -6.05 20.43 -3.28
CA PHE A 91 -5.85 19.03 -3.58
C PHE A 91 -4.91 18.82 -4.79
N TYR A 92 -5.13 19.54 -5.90
CA TYR A 92 -4.25 19.45 -7.07
C TYR A 92 -2.86 19.96 -6.78
N LYS A 93 -2.75 21.00 -5.92
CA LYS A 93 -1.45 21.50 -5.49
C LYS A 93 -0.68 20.50 -4.63
N GLN A 94 -1.36 19.66 -3.85
CA GLN A 94 -0.69 18.57 -3.16
C GLN A 94 -0.03 17.61 -4.16
N TYR A 95 -0.76 17.17 -5.20
CA TYR A 95 -0.19 16.25 -6.22
C TYR A 95 0.91 16.90 -7.06
N SER A 96 0.72 18.12 -7.54
CA SER A 96 1.77 18.80 -8.31
C SER A 96 3.03 19.02 -7.47
N SER A 97 2.90 19.35 -6.19
CA SER A 97 4.05 19.45 -5.29
C SER A 97 4.69 18.09 -4.99
N PHE A 98 3.91 17.00 -4.95
CA PHE A 98 4.46 15.65 -4.78
C PHE A 98 5.20 15.21 -6.05
N ALA A 99 4.71 15.54 -7.23
CA ALA A 99 5.42 15.31 -8.49
C ALA A 99 6.78 16.00 -8.50
N GLU A 100 6.85 17.30 -8.08
CA GLU A 100 8.11 18.02 -7.93
C GLU A 100 9.10 17.30 -6.98
N LEU A 101 8.61 16.66 -5.92
CA LEU A 101 9.44 15.90 -4.98
C LEU A 101 9.90 14.55 -5.55
N VAL A 102 9.07 13.87 -6.34
CA VAL A 102 9.42 12.61 -7.01
C VAL A 102 10.48 12.85 -8.10
N GLU A 103 10.41 13.95 -8.84
CA GLU A 103 11.38 14.34 -9.84
C GLU A 103 12.80 14.61 -9.28
N LEU A 104 12.95 14.74 -7.97
CA LEU A 104 14.27 14.83 -7.32
C LEU A 104 14.98 13.46 -7.19
N LEU A 105 14.27 12.37 -7.41
CA LEU A 105 14.85 11.03 -7.42
C LEU A 105 15.75 10.85 -8.65
N PRO A 106 16.73 9.94 -8.60
CA PRO A 106 17.59 9.68 -9.75
C PRO A 106 16.81 9.08 -10.93
N ASP A 107 17.20 9.43 -12.16
CA ASP A 107 16.56 8.99 -13.41
C ASP A 107 16.52 7.46 -13.62
N TRP A 108 17.37 6.71 -12.90
CA TRP A 108 17.36 5.23 -12.97
C TRP A 108 16.33 4.56 -12.07
N VAL A 109 15.63 5.32 -11.21
CA VAL A 109 14.60 4.80 -10.31
C VAL A 109 13.23 4.93 -10.97
N GLU A 110 12.59 3.80 -11.24
CA GLU A 110 11.22 3.75 -11.73
C GLU A 110 10.26 3.77 -10.53
N CYS A 111 9.34 4.72 -10.49
CA CYS A 111 8.33 4.81 -9.44
C CYS A 111 7.06 4.05 -9.83
N ILE A 112 6.49 3.31 -8.89
CA ILE A 112 5.16 2.67 -9.01
C ILE A 112 4.31 3.21 -7.88
N MET A 113 3.20 3.85 -8.20
CA MET A 113 2.35 4.54 -7.23
C MET A 113 0.93 3.97 -7.27
N LEU A 114 0.47 3.49 -6.11
CA LEU A 114 -0.92 3.16 -5.90
C LEU A 114 -1.56 4.16 -4.92
N PRO A 115 -2.89 4.33 -4.96
CA PRO A 115 -3.59 5.18 -4.02
C PRO A 115 -3.79 4.50 -2.66
N GLY A 116 -4.01 5.33 -1.63
CA GLY A 116 -4.52 4.95 -0.33
C GLY A 116 -5.86 5.61 -0.03
N ASN A 117 -6.27 5.64 1.23
CA ASN A 117 -7.56 6.21 1.61
C ASN A 117 -7.58 7.74 1.71
N HIS A 118 -6.42 8.39 1.68
CA HIS A 118 -6.29 9.84 1.58
C HIS A 118 -6.18 10.35 0.14
N ASP A 119 -5.85 9.48 -0.79
CA ASP A 119 -5.64 9.83 -2.19
C ASP A 119 -6.95 10.06 -2.98
N ALA A 120 -6.83 10.65 -4.17
CA ALA A 120 -7.92 11.10 -5.04
C ALA A 120 -8.65 9.97 -5.75
N VAL A 121 -9.16 9.03 -5.01
CA VAL A 121 -9.93 7.91 -5.52
C VAL A 121 -11.17 7.65 -4.67
N ARG A 122 -12.08 6.82 -5.14
CA ARG A 122 -13.20 6.37 -4.30
C ARG A 122 -12.67 5.72 -3.02
N PRO A 123 -13.31 5.93 -1.87
CA PRO A 123 -12.88 5.29 -0.62
C PRO A 123 -13.16 3.79 -0.58
N ALA A 124 -14.07 3.29 -1.44
CA ALA A 124 -14.41 1.87 -1.52
C ALA A 124 -13.36 1.07 -2.30
N GLU A 125 -12.90 -0.03 -1.71
CA GLU A 125 -11.91 -0.94 -2.28
C GLU A 125 -12.56 -2.09 -3.09
N PRO A 126 -11.92 -2.57 -4.16
CA PRO A 126 -10.64 -2.11 -4.71
C PRO A 126 -10.72 -0.70 -5.27
N GLN A 127 -9.64 0.07 -5.16
CA GLN A 127 -9.58 1.44 -5.65
C GLN A 127 -8.97 1.47 -7.05
N PRO A 128 -9.51 2.28 -7.99
CA PRO A 128 -8.91 2.49 -9.29
C PRO A 128 -7.59 3.26 -9.17
N THR A 129 -6.84 3.35 -10.26
CA THR A 129 -5.69 4.26 -10.35
C THR A 129 -6.15 5.72 -10.27
N LEU A 130 -5.22 6.62 -9.96
CA LEU A 130 -5.47 8.07 -9.99
C LEU A 130 -5.93 8.52 -11.39
N GLU A 131 -6.68 9.61 -11.45
CA GLU A 131 -7.18 10.16 -12.72
C GLU A 131 -6.04 10.69 -13.61
N PRO A 132 -6.18 10.65 -14.95
CA PRO A 132 -5.14 11.10 -15.89
C PRO A 132 -4.69 12.54 -15.68
N GLU A 133 -5.56 13.42 -15.21
CA GLU A 133 -5.28 14.82 -14.90
C GLU A 133 -4.22 14.98 -13.80
N ILE A 134 -4.16 14.03 -12.87
CA ILE A 134 -3.14 14.00 -11.80
C ILE A 134 -1.86 13.36 -12.33
N GLN A 135 -1.99 12.29 -13.12
CA GLN A 135 -0.85 11.53 -13.61
C GLN A 135 0.07 12.33 -14.55
N GLN A 136 -0.48 13.31 -15.27
CA GLN A 136 0.25 14.10 -16.28
C GLN A 136 1.44 14.91 -15.72
N ASP A 137 1.44 15.18 -14.42
CA ASP A 137 2.53 15.94 -13.77
C ASP A 137 3.76 15.05 -13.44
N TYR A 138 3.67 13.74 -13.66
CA TYR A 138 4.71 12.76 -13.32
C TYR A 138 5.33 12.15 -14.58
N ASN A 139 6.64 12.29 -14.75
CA ASN A 139 7.32 11.83 -15.97
C ASN A 139 7.75 10.35 -15.93
N SER A 140 8.13 9.83 -14.75
CA SER A 140 8.72 8.49 -14.57
C SER A 140 7.97 7.65 -13.55
N THR A 141 6.64 7.81 -13.45
CA THR A 141 5.82 7.11 -12.49
C THR A 141 4.76 6.26 -13.19
N MET A 142 4.71 4.98 -12.87
CA MET A 142 3.63 4.08 -13.26
C MET A 142 2.54 4.13 -12.20
N PHE A 143 1.32 4.47 -12.60
CA PHE A 143 0.16 4.50 -11.71
C PHE A 143 -0.64 3.22 -11.82
N VAL A 144 -0.97 2.63 -10.67
CA VAL A 144 -1.73 1.39 -10.55
C VAL A 144 -2.88 1.55 -9.55
N GLY A 145 -3.83 0.61 -9.54
CA GLY A 145 -4.92 0.59 -8.55
C GLY A 145 -4.46 0.01 -7.21
N ASN A 146 -5.34 0.03 -6.21
CA ASN A 146 -5.13 -0.56 -4.89
C ASN A 146 -6.23 -1.60 -4.59
N PRO A 147 -5.89 -2.87 -4.35
CA PRO A 147 -4.54 -3.44 -4.39
C PRO A 147 -4.00 -3.61 -5.81
N CYS A 148 -2.69 -3.83 -5.94
CA CYS A 148 -2.05 -4.21 -7.19
C CYS A 148 -1.14 -5.42 -7.00
N ASP A 149 -1.30 -6.40 -7.90
CA ASP A 149 -0.49 -7.60 -7.98
C ASP A 149 0.32 -7.54 -9.28
N PHE A 150 1.63 -7.42 -9.17
CA PHE A 150 2.54 -7.20 -10.28
C PHE A 150 3.86 -7.93 -10.10
N SER A 151 4.68 -7.98 -11.13
CA SER A 151 6.00 -8.61 -11.08
C SER A 151 7.10 -7.62 -11.44
N LEU A 152 8.18 -7.59 -10.66
CA LEU A 152 9.40 -6.84 -10.94
C LEU A 152 10.56 -7.84 -11.11
N ASP A 153 11.17 -7.86 -12.28
CA ASP A 153 12.27 -8.77 -12.63
C ASP A 153 11.99 -10.24 -12.22
N GLY A 154 10.75 -10.71 -12.41
CA GLY A 154 10.33 -12.10 -12.12
C GLY A 154 9.87 -12.35 -10.69
N VAL A 155 10.02 -11.40 -9.77
CA VAL A 155 9.54 -11.48 -8.38
C VAL A 155 8.13 -10.90 -8.29
N ARG A 156 7.18 -11.68 -7.76
CA ARG A 156 5.77 -11.27 -7.64
C ARG A 156 5.56 -10.44 -6.37
N ILE A 157 4.99 -9.28 -6.54
CA ILE A 157 4.72 -8.33 -5.46
C ILE A 157 3.22 -8.06 -5.40
N LEU A 158 2.64 -8.27 -4.24
CA LEU A 158 1.30 -7.78 -3.91
C LEU A 158 1.46 -6.52 -3.06
N SER A 159 1.07 -5.38 -3.61
CA SER A 159 1.03 -4.12 -2.87
C SER A 159 -0.41 -3.75 -2.58
N TYR A 160 -0.70 -3.50 -1.32
CA TYR A 160 -2.01 -3.12 -0.81
C TYR A 160 -1.84 -2.00 0.20
N HIS A 161 -2.58 -0.89 0.08
CA HIS A 161 -2.41 0.20 1.04
C HIS A 161 -2.62 -0.24 2.49
N GLY A 162 -3.62 -1.10 2.76
CA GLY A 162 -3.73 -1.71 4.09
C GLY A 162 -4.91 -1.21 4.92
N LYS A 163 -5.89 -0.50 4.34
CA LYS A 163 -7.04 0.05 5.07
C LYS A 163 -7.77 -0.99 5.92
N SER A 164 -7.90 -2.23 5.46
CA SER A 164 -8.58 -3.29 6.19
C SER A 164 -7.83 -3.80 7.43
N ILE A 165 -6.59 -3.38 7.67
CA ILE A 165 -5.90 -3.63 8.95
C ILE A 165 -6.77 -3.14 10.11
N ASP A 166 -7.50 -2.02 9.93
CA ASP A 166 -8.48 -1.52 10.90
C ASP A 166 -9.56 -2.53 11.27
N ASP A 167 -10.03 -3.31 10.29
CA ASP A 167 -11.04 -4.33 10.49
C ASP A 167 -10.47 -5.57 11.20
N PHE A 168 -9.25 -5.97 10.83
CA PHE A 168 -8.55 -7.06 11.53
C PHE A 168 -8.27 -6.73 12.98
N VAL A 169 -7.84 -5.47 13.27
CA VAL A 169 -7.63 -5.00 14.65
C VAL A 169 -8.95 -4.96 15.43
N ALA A 170 -10.05 -4.53 14.81
CA ALA A 170 -11.34 -4.50 15.45
C ALA A 170 -11.94 -5.90 15.68
N GLY A 171 -11.69 -6.84 14.76
CA GLY A 171 -12.32 -8.15 14.74
C GLY A 171 -11.52 -9.27 15.42
N LEU A 172 -10.19 -9.15 15.56
CA LEU A 172 -9.33 -10.22 16.06
C LEU A 172 -8.57 -9.80 17.32
N ARG A 173 -8.67 -10.57 18.39
CA ARG A 173 -8.07 -10.26 19.71
C ARG A 173 -6.54 -10.20 19.70
N ASN A 174 -5.89 -10.93 18.79
CA ASN A 174 -4.43 -11.03 18.67
C ASN A 174 -3.83 -10.09 17.63
N VAL A 175 -4.64 -9.23 16.99
CA VAL A 175 -4.18 -8.23 16.02
C VAL A 175 -4.25 -6.85 16.65
N THR A 176 -3.19 -6.08 16.57
CA THR A 176 -3.12 -4.73 17.14
C THR A 176 -2.33 -3.79 16.24
N TYR A 177 -2.54 -2.49 16.36
CA TYR A 177 -1.74 -1.49 15.65
C TYR A 177 -0.25 -1.49 16.04
N LYS A 178 0.12 -2.11 17.17
CA LYS A 178 1.52 -2.25 17.60
C LYS A 178 2.25 -3.39 16.86
N ASP A 179 1.50 -4.37 16.36
CA ASP A 179 1.99 -5.47 15.53
C ASP A 179 1.06 -5.66 14.32
N PRO A 180 1.14 -4.77 13.32
CA PRO A 180 0.29 -4.84 12.12
C PRO A 180 0.63 -6.03 11.21
N VAL A 181 1.82 -6.62 11.36
CA VAL A 181 2.24 -7.80 10.60
C VAL A 181 1.31 -8.98 10.84
N GLU A 182 0.72 -9.10 12.03
CA GLU A 182 -0.24 -10.17 12.28
C GLU A 182 -1.51 -10.00 11.42
N ALA A 183 -1.95 -8.76 11.12
CA ALA A 183 -3.03 -8.54 10.15
C ALA A 183 -2.64 -9.06 8.75
N MET A 184 -1.43 -8.77 8.29
CA MET A 184 -0.92 -9.26 7.00
C MET A 184 -0.87 -10.79 6.95
N ARG A 185 -0.42 -11.44 8.02
CA ARG A 185 -0.46 -12.92 8.15
C ARG A 185 -1.89 -13.45 8.08
N GLN A 186 -2.84 -12.74 8.67
CA GLN A 186 -4.26 -13.12 8.63
C GLN A 186 -4.86 -12.95 7.23
N MET A 187 -4.45 -11.93 6.47
CA MET A 187 -4.82 -11.76 5.06
C MET A 187 -4.29 -12.92 4.22
N LEU A 188 -3.02 -13.27 4.33
CA LEU A 188 -2.41 -14.40 3.62
C LEU A 188 -3.06 -15.74 4.00
N ARG A 189 -3.35 -15.98 5.29
CA ARG A 189 -4.04 -17.18 5.76
C ARG A 189 -5.44 -17.34 5.17
N ARG A 190 -6.18 -16.25 5.02
CA ARG A 190 -7.53 -16.23 4.46
C ARG A 190 -7.55 -16.09 2.96
N ARG A 191 -6.42 -15.81 2.35
CA ARG A 191 -6.32 -15.49 0.92
C ARG A 191 -7.25 -14.33 0.53
N HIS A 192 -7.35 -13.33 1.42
CA HIS A 192 -8.25 -12.20 1.24
C HIS A 192 -7.76 -10.96 1.98
N LEU A 193 -7.71 -9.82 1.29
CA LEU A 193 -7.23 -8.56 1.84
C LEU A 193 -8.24 -7.89 2.79
N ALA A 194 -9.54 -7.96 2.49
CA ALA A 194 -10.59 -7.37 3.32
C ALA A 194 -11.82 -8.30 3.42
N PRO A 195 -11.77 -9.37 4.23
CA PRO A 195 -12.82 -10.42 4.26
C PRO A 195 -14.10 -10.03 5.00
N GLN A 196 -14.18 -8.80 5.52
CA GLN A 196 -15.33 -8.34 6.31
C GLN A 196 -16.17 -7.35 5.52
N TRP A 197 -17.43 -7.72 5.23
CA TRP A 197 -18.41 -6.78 4.68
C TRP A 197 -19.00 -5.89 5.78
N GLY A 198 -19.17 -4.58 5.50
CA GLY A 198 -19.76 -3.63 6.44
C GLY A 198 -18.85 -3.27 7.62
N GLY A 199 -17.54 -3.48 7.50
CA GLY A 199 -16.53 -3.04 8.44
C GLY A 199 -16.13 -1.58 8.27
N LYS A 200 -14.93 -1.23 8.72
CA LYS A 200 -14.36 0.12 8.58
C LYS A 200 -13.84 0.39 7.17
N THR A 201 -13.55 -0.67 6.42
CA THR A 201 -13.12 -0.58 5.03
C THR A 201 -14.36 -0.66 4.13
N PRO A 202 -14.74 0.42 3.42
CA PRO A 202 -15.80 0.35 2.43
C PRO A 202 -15.40 -0.59 1.28
N LEU A 203 -16.31 -1.44 0.84
CA LEU A 203 -16.08 -2.36 -0.27
C LEU A 203 -16.95 -1.96 -1.46
N SER A 204 -16.35 -1.93 -2.65
CA SER A 204 -17.05 -1.68 -3.91
C SER A 204 -17.76 -2.95 -4.38
N PRO A 205 -19.02 -2.84 -4.87
CA PRO A 205 -19.75 -3.98 -5.39
C PRO A 205 -19.30 -4.34 -6.82
N GLU A 206 -18.07 -4.81 -6.95
CA GLU A 206 -17.53 -5.23 -8.24
C GLU A 206 -18.09 -6.62 -8.65
N PRO A 207 -18.19 -6.92 -9.96
CA PRO A 207 -18.65 -8.23 -10.45
C PRO A 207 -17.76 -9.40 -9.99
N GLU A 208 -16.47 -9.15 -9.82
CA GLU A 208 -15.50 -10.08 -9.25
C GLU A 208 -14.85 -9.48 -8.02
N ASP A 209 -14.60 -10.32 -7.02
CA ASP A 209 -13.90 -9.87 -5.82
C ASP A 209 -12.41 -9.66 -6.09
N GLY A 210 -12.03 -8.41 -6.27
CA GLY A 210 -10.66 -7.98 -6.53
C GLY A 210 -9.75 -7.98 -5.29
N LEU A 211 -10.28 -8.33 -4.12
CA LEU A 211 -9.53 -8.39 -2.86
C LEU A 211 -9.08 -9.81 -2.48
N VAL A 212 -9.45 -10.80 -3.30
CA VAL A 212 -8.98 -12.19 -3.17
C VAL A 212 -7.52 -12.29 -3.59
N ILE A 213 -6.68 -12.84 -2.72
CA ILE A 213 -5.28 -13.18 -3.04
C ILE A 213 -5.29 -14.48 -3.85
N ARG A 214 -5.35 -14.39 -5.18
CA ARG A 214 -5.47 -15.54 -6.08
C ARG A 214 -4.19 -16.38 -6.10
N GLU A 215 -3.04 -15.72 -6.14
CA GLU A 215 -1.73 -16.35 -6.08
C GLU A 215 -0.93 -15.81 -4.90
N VAL A 216 -0.09 -16.66 -4.32
CA VAL A 216 0.78 -16.27 -3.20
C VAL A 216 1.89 -15.37 -3.74
N PRO A 217 2.05 -14.14 -3.20
CA PRO A 217 3.14 -13.27 -3.62
C PRO A 217 4.48 -13.71 -3.02
N ASP A 218 5.58 -13.36 -3.69
CA ASP A 218 6.93 -13.47 -3.12
C ASP A 218 7.16 -12.38 -2.07
N ILE A 219 6.57 -11.19 -2.29
CA ILE A 219 6.61 -10.05 -1.36
C ILE A 219 5.20 -9.51 -1.20
N PHE A 220 4.75 -9.34 0.04
CA PHE A 220 3.50 -8.67 0.39
C PHE A 220 3.78 -7.39 1.16
N VAL A 221 3.29 -6.25 0.68
CA VAL A 221 3.56 -4.92 1.24
C VAL A 221 2.26 -4.22 1.61
N THR A 222 2.25 -3.57 2.77
CA THR A 222 1.16 -2.67 3.20
C THR A 222 1.70 -1.36 3.77
N GLY A 223 0.88 -0.32 3.78
CA GLY A 223 1.04 0.96 4.47
C GLY A 223 -0.01 1.14 5.57
N HIS A 224 -0.62 2.33 5.63
CA HIS A 224 -1.78 2.75 6.42
C HIS A 224 -1.52 2.95 7.92
N VAL A 225 -0.72 2.13 8.56
CA VAL A 225 -0.56 2.13 10.04
C VAL A 225 0.69 2.85 10.53
N HIS A 226 1.42 3.52 9.65
CA HIS A 226 2.62 4.32 9.93
C HIS A 226 3.69 3.56 10.75
N GLY A 227 3.73 2.24 10.59
CA GLY A 227 4.70 1.35 11.22
C GLY A 227 5.65 0.77 10.19
N HIS A 228 6.72 0.15 10.67
CA HIS A 228 7.65 -0.55 9.79
C HIS A 228 8.06 -1.88 10.41
N ALA A 229 7.95 -2.93 9.64
CA ALA A 229 8.42 -4.27 9.99
C ALA A 229 8.64 -5.08 8.71
N CYS A 230 9.52 -6.08 8.79
CA CYS A 230 9.73 -7.05 7.71
C CYS A 230 9.90 -8.43 8.32
N VAL A 231 9.15 -9.40 7.84
CA VAL A 231 9.17 -10.78 8.35
C VAL A 231 9.02 -11.77 7.19
N ASP A 232 9.53 -12.98 7.36
CA ASP A 232 9.22 -14.12 6.49
C ASP A 232 7.97 -14.83 7.02
N PHE A 233 7.01 -15.06 6.16
CA PHE A 233 5.83 -15.85 6.47
C PHE A 233 5.60 -16.94 5.42
N ARG A 234 6.07 -18.17 5.69
CA ARG A 234 5.92 -19.33 4.80
C ARG A 234 6.50 -19.13 3.39
N GLY A 235 7.54 -18.32 3.29
CA GLY A 235 8.22 -18.02 2.02
C GLY A 235 7.74 -16.74 1.32
N THR A 236 6.71 -16.05 1.87
CA THR A 236 6.35 -14.69 1.45
C THR A 236 7.11 -13.69 2.27
#